data_e2223cc324db9c0ec7e946d2971fcddf
#
_entry.id   e2223cc324db9c0ec7e946d2971fcddf
#
_cell.length_a   1.000
_cell.length_b   1.000
_cell.length_c   1.000
_cell.angle_alpha   90.00
_cell.angle_beta   90.00
_cell.angle_gamma   90.00
#
_symmetry.space_group_name_H-M   'P 1'
#
loop_
_entity.id
_entity.type
_entity.pdbx_description
1 polymer ?
#
loop_
_entity_poly.entity_id
_entity_poly.type
_entity_poly.pdbx_seq_one_letter_code
_entity_poly.pdbx_strand_id
1 'polypeptide(L)'
;MDGVLLDTVSSWRYIHEYFGTTNERSIIPYLRGDIDYLEFIRRDVSLWKTDGKAVSKATIEKILYSIPFIKGVENCISFLKEHEIRTAIVSAGIDILAEKVAADLGIDYVFANEIKAGADGRLTGEGVLHVELMQKDKNVKELAHKLHLSLDDCAAVGNSCFDIPMLEVCGLGIAFNPEDACIVQCADVVVKDKDLSRLIPTFQTFL
;
A
#
# COMPACT_ATOMS: atom_id res chain seq x y z
N MET A 1 -0.21 -0.99 3.02
CA MET A 1 -0.68 0.38 3.33
C MET A 1 -2.20 0.38 3.45
N ASP A 2 -2.90 0.28 2.34
CA ASP A 2 -4.36 0.15 2.33
C ASP A 2 -4.76 -1.12 3.09
N GLY A 3 -5.82 -1.05 3.92
CA GLY A 3 -6.28 -2.15 4.76
C GLY A 3 -5.39 -2.52 5.96
N VAL A 4 -4.19 -1.93 6.08
CA VAL A 4 -3.24 -2.18 7.18
C VAL A 4 -2.97 -0.93 8.00
N LEU A 5 -2.57 0.17 7.38
CA LEU A 5 -2.35 1.47 8.03
C LEU A 5 -3.57 2.38 7.90
N LEU A 6 -4.27 2.26 6.77
CA LEU A 6 -5.42 3.08 6.41
C LEU A 6 -6.70 2.24 6.33
N ASP A 7 -7.79 2.83 6.79
CA ASP A 7 -9.13 2.21 6.77
C ASP A 7 -9.77 2.34 5.38
N THR A 8 -9.18 1.69 4.40
CA THR A 8 -9.69 1.58 3.03
C THR A 8 -9.26 0.26 2.42
N VAL A 9 -10.07 -0.27 1.52
CA VAL A 9 -9.73 -1.48 0.73
C VAL A 9 -8.62 -1.16 -0.28
N SER A 10 -8.70 0.00 -0.93
CA SER A 10 -7.75 0.43 -1.95
C SER A 10 -7.84 1.94 -2.16
N SER A 11 -6.68 2.61 -2.19
CA SER A 11 -6.58 4.03 -2.53
C SER A 11 -7.09 4.33 -3.94
N TRP A 12 -6.86 3.43 -4.91
CA TRP A 12 -7.40 3.54 -6.27
C TRP A 12 -8.93 3.49 -6.25
N ARG A 13 -9.50 2.50 -5.59
CA ARG A 13 -10.96 2.34 -5.48
C ARG A 13 -11.59 3.52 -4.76
N TYR A 14 -10.96 4.05 -3.74
CA TYR A 14 -11.45 5.21 -2.99
C TYR A 14 -11.63 6.44 -3.88
N ILE A 15 -10.67 6.71 -4.79
CA ILE A 15 -10.80 7.79 -5.77
C ILE A 15 -11.93 7.49 -6.77
N HIS A 16 -12.05 6.26 -7.25
CA HIS A 16 -13.13 5.90 -8.17
C HIS A 16 -14.50 6.09 -7.54
N GLU A 17 -14.66 5.71 -6.28
CA GLU A 17 -15.91 5.91 -5.53
C GLU A 17 -16.26 7.40 -5.40
N TYR A 18 -15.26 8.25 -5.15
CA TYR A 18 -15.47 9.70 -5.12
C TYR A 18 -15.98 10.26 -6.45
N PHE A 19 -15.45 9.77 -7.58
CA PHE A 19 -15.88 10.22 -8.92
C PHE A 19 -17.08 9.44 -9.47
N GLY A 20 -17.65 8.50 -8.73
CA GLY A 20 -18.76 7.66 -9.21
C GLY A 20 -18.36 6.76 -10.38
N THR A 21 -17.10 6.34 -10.43
CA THR A 21 -16.55 5.45 -11.47
C THR A 21 -16.07 4.14 -10.87
N THR A 22 -15.60 3.19 -11.69
CA THR A 22 -15.02 1.92 -11.25
C THR A 22 -13.77 1.62 -12.07
N ASN A 23 -12.84 0.84 -11.50
CA ASN A 23 -11.64 0.40 -12.20
C ASN A 23 -11.71 -1.04 -12.75
N GLU A 24 -12.87 -1.66 -12.76
CA GLU A 24 -13.02 -3.05 -13.24
C GLU A 24 -12.51 -3.25 -14.68
N ARG A 25 -12.67 -2.21 -15.53
CA ARG A 25 -12.22 -2.22 -16.93
C ARG A 25 -10.70 -2.09 -17.09
N SER A 26 -9.97 -1.78 -16.04
CA SER A 26 -8.51 -1.71 -16.02
C SER A 26 -7.89 -2.77 -15.13
N ILE A 27 -8.41 -3.00 -13.91
CA ILE A 27 -7.83 -3.97 -12.99
C ILE A 27 -7.93 -5.42 -13.50
N ILE A 28 -9.07 -5.80 -14.09
CA ILE A 28 -9.26 -7.17 -14.60
C ILE A 28 -8.30 -7.47 -15.77
N PRO A 29 -8.18 -6.63 -16.82
CA PRO A 29 -7.18 -6.83 -17.85
C PRO A 29 -5.74 -6.80 -17.33
N TYR A 30 -5.43 -5.93 -16.35
CA TYR A 30 -4.11 -5.89 -15.72
C TYR A 30 -3.78 -7.21 -15.02
N LEU A 31 -4.67 -7.74 -14.20
CA LEU A 31 -4.48 -9.02 -13.50
C LEU A 31 -4.34 -10.22 -14.45
N ARG A 32 -4.91 -10.12 -15.66
CA ARG A 32 -4.76 -11.14 -16.74
C ARG A 32 -3.48 -10.97 -17.54
N GLY A 33 -2.77 -9.85 -17.37
CA GLY A 33 -1.61 -9.52 -18.19
C GLY A 33 -1.94 -8.98 -19.59
N ASP A 34 -3.20 -8.62 -19.85
CA ASP A 34 -3.65 -8.05 -21.12
C ASP A 34 -3.18 -6.60 -21.31
N ILE A 35 -2.93 -5.90 -20.21
CA ILE A 35 -2.36 -4.54 -20.17
C ILE A 35 -1.27 -4.47 -19.11
N ASP A 36 -0.33 -3.53 -19.28
CA ASP A 36 0.65 -3.20 -18.27
C ASP A 36 0.11 -2.21 -17.22
N TYR A 37 0.90 -1.96 -16.18
CA TYR A 37 0.49 -1.06 -15.10
C TYR A 37 0.38 0.41 -15.56
N LEU A 38 1.17 0.84 -16.53
CA LEU A 38 1.09 2.21 -17.05
C LEU A 38 -0.20 2.43 -17.83
N GLU A 39 -0.64 1.42 -18.59
CA GLU A 39 -1.95 1.46 -19.24
C GLU A 39 -3.10 1.41 -18.22
N PHE A 40 -2.94 0.64 -17.12
CA PHE A 40 -3.87 0.67 -16.00
C PHE A 40 -4.00 2.09 -15.43
N ILE A 41 -2.89 2.76 -15.08
CA ILE A 41 -2.88 4.16 -14.61
C ILE A 41 -3.60 5.07 -15.61
N ARG A 42 -3.27 4.97 -16.91
CA ARG A 42 -3.83 5.84 -17.94
C ARG A 42 -5.34 5.70 -18.03
N ARG A 43 -5.86 4.48 -17.98
CA ARG A 43 -7.31 4.20 -18.02
C ARG A 43 -8.00 4.78 -16.79
N ASP A 44 -7.50 4.52 -15.60
CA ASP A 44 -8.12 4.96 -14.35
C ASP A 44 -8.12 6.50 -14.25
N VAL A 45 -6.98 7.14 -14.46
CA VAL A 45 -6.86 8.62 -14.43
C VAL A 45 -7.77 9.29 -15.47
N SER A 46 -7.98 8.66 -16.64
CA SER A 46 -8.87 9.19 -17.68
C SER A 46 -10.33 9.31 -17.24
N LEU A 47 -10.74 8.56 -16.23
CA LEU A 47 -12.09 8.58 -15.66
C LEU A 47 -12.27 9.67 -14.60
N TRP A 48 -11.19 10.15 -14.00
CA TRP A 48 -11.22 11.15 -12.93
C TRP A 48 -11.23 12.57 -13.51
N LYS A 49 -12.43 13.12 -13.65
CA LYS A 49 -12.64 14.43 -14.27
C LYS A 49 -13.38 15.41 -13.37
N THR A 50 -12.94 16.66 -13.41
CA THR A 50 -13.64 17.80 -12.81
C THR A 50 -13.94 18.82 -13.92
N ASP A 51 -15.21 19.18 -14.11
CA ASP A 51 -15.67 20.09 -15.18
C ASP A 51 -15.20 19.65 -16.58
N GLY A 52 -15.24 18.35 -16.85
CA GLY A 52 -14.83 17.75 -18.14
C GLY A 52 -13.32 17.73 -18.40
N LYS A 53 -12.50 18.21 -17.47
CA LYS A 53 -11.04 18.21 -17.55
C LYS A 53 -10.45 17.16 -16.61
N ALA A 54 -9.21 16.70 -16.90
CA ALA A 54 -8.47 15.84 -15.99
C ALA A 54 -8.38 16.45 -14.59
N VAL A 55 -8.50 15.64 -13.56
CA VAL A 55 -8.43 16.05 -12.16
C VAL A 55 -7.06 16.65 -11.83
N SER A 56 -7.01 17.61 -10.91
CA SER A 56 -5.73 18.13 -10.41
C SER A 56 -5.12 17.22 -9.35
N LYS A 57 -3.79 17.21 -9.25
CA LYS A 57 -3.07 16.50 -8.17
C LYS A 57 -3.57 16.96 -6.79
N ALA A 58 -3.76 18.26 -6.59
CA ALA A 58 -4.29 18.82 -5.34
C ALA A 58 -5.69 18.30 -4.96
N THR A 59 -6.53 17.99 -5.95
CA THR A 59 -7.83 17.37 -5.69
C THR A 59 -7.67 15.93 -5.24
N ILE A 60 -6.76 15.17 -5.88
CA ILE A 60 -6.44 13.78 -5.48
C ILE A 60 -5.85 13.75 -4.06
N GLU A 61 -4.92 14.64 -3.74
CA GLU A 61 -4.38 14.81 -2.38
C GLU A 61 -5.50 15.00 -1.36
N LYS A 62 -6.41 15.94 -1.61
CA LYS A 62 -7.53 16.22 -0.72
C LYS A 62 -8.44 14.99 -0.53
N ILE A 63 -8.69 14.23 -1.59
CA ILE A 63 -9.50 13.01 -1.51
C ILE A 63 -8.78 11.96 -0.69
N LEU A 64 -7.53 11.64 -1.03
CA LEU A 64 -6.76 10.60 -0.38
C LEU A 64 -6.45 10.89 1.09
N TYR A 65 -6.18 12.15 1.43
CA TYR A 65 -5.87 12.58 2.80
C TYR A 65 -7.09 12.55 3.74
N SER A 66 -8.29 12.32 3.20
CA SER A 66 -9.49 12.09 4.01
C SER A 66 -9.65 10.64 4.48
N ILE A 67 -8.82 9.73 3.99
CA ILE A 67 -8.85 8.32 4.41
C ILE A 67 -8.33 8.22 5.85
N PRO A 68 -9.12 7.69 6.79
CA PRO A 68 -8.70 7.62 8.18
C PRO A 68 -7.64 6.53 8.40
N PHE A 69 -6.81 6.72 9.40
CA PHE A 69 -5.93 5.67 9.92
C PHE A 69 -6.72 4.56 10.59
N ILE A 70 -6.22 3.34 10.48
CA ILE A 70 -6.71 2.22 11.30
C ILE A 70 -6.38 2.49 12.77
N LYS A 71 -7.29 2.09 13.65
CA LYS A 71 -7.09 2.21 15.09
C LYS A 71 -5.78 1.55 15.54
N GLY A 72 -5.07 2.21 16.46
CA GLY A 72 -3.84 1.68 17.05
C GLY A 72 -2.60 1.80 16.17
N VAL A 73 -2.68 2.39 14.96
CA VAL A 73 -1.53 2.54 14.07
C VAL A 73 -0.40 3.34 14.72
N GLU A 74 -0.73 4.47 15.34
CA GLU A 74 0.27 5.33 15.99
C GLU A 74 0.99 4.60 17.13
N ASN A 75 0.24 3.86 17.95
CA ASN A 75 0.81 3.06 19.04
C ASN A 75 1.74 1.96 18.52
N CYS A 76 1.33 1.27 17.46
CA CYS A 76 2.14 0.21 16.86
C CYS A 76 3.44 0.77 16.26
N ILE A 77 3.36 1.86 15.48
CA ILE A 77 4.54 2.48 14.88
C ILE A 77 5.46 3.08 15.95
N SER A 78 4.91 3.72 16.99
CA SER A 78 5.71 4.22 18.12
C SER A 78 6.47 3.11 18.82
N PHE A 79 5.80 1.96 19.08
CA PHE A 79 6.46 0.78 19.65
C PHE A 79 7.64 0.31 18.78
N LEU A 80 7.47 0.20 17.46
CA LEU A 80 8.54 -0.23 16.55
C LEU A 80 9.73 0.74 16.60
N LYS A 81 9.47 2.05 16.64
CA LYS A 81 10.50 3.07 16.73
C LYS A 81 11.25 3.04 18.06
N GLU A 82 10.55 2.87 19.18
CA GLU A 82 11.16 2.74 20.51
C GLU A 82 12.11 1.54 20.60
N HIS A 83 11.91 0.53 19.75
CA HIS A 83 12.78 -0.65 19.64
C HIS A 83 13.76 -0.56 18.46
N GLU A 84 13.95 0.65 17.88
CA GLU A 84 14.89 0.93 16.78
C GLU A 84 14.63 0.08 15.51
N ILE A 85 13.39 -0.41 15.33
CA ILE A 85 13.00 -1.20 14.17
C ILE A 85 12.75 -0.28 12.98
N ARG A 86 13.41 -0.57 11.85
CA ARG A 86 13.18 0.13 10.60
C ARG A 86 11.83 -0.26 10.00
N THR A 87 11.12 0.74 9.50
CA THR A 87 9.78 0.58 8.96
C THR A 87 9.71 0.95 7.48
N ALA A 88 8.91 0.22 6.71
CA ALA A 88 8.74 0.46 5.28
C ALA A 88 7.28 0.28 4.84
N ILE A 89 6.84 1.13 3.91
CA ILE A 89 5.64 0.92 3.12
C ILE A 89 6.04 0.29 1.79
N VAL A 90 5.46 -0.87 1.45
CA VAL A 90 5.52 -1.50 0.14
C VAL A 90 4.10 -1.65 -0.39
N SER A 91 3.71 -0.78 -1.31
CA SER A 91 2.32 -0.69 -1.79
C SER A 91 2.24 -0.46 -3.29
N ALA A 92 1.37 -1.22 -3.98
CA ALA A 92 0.99 -0.89 -5.36
C ALA A 92 -0.05 0.25 -5.44
N GLY A 93 -0.34 0.89 -4.30
CA GLY A 93 -1.16 2.10 -4.21
C GLY A 93 -0.41 3.35 -4.67
N ILE A 94 -1.04 4.49 -4.45
CA ILE A 94 -0.60 5.79 -4.99
C ILE A 94 0.45 6.43 -4.06
N ASP A 95 1.58 6.87 -4.62
CA ASP A 95 2.72 7.51 -3.96
C ASP A 95 2.32 8.70 -3.09
N ILE A 96 1.46 9.58 -3.59
CA ILE A 96 0.94 10.77 -2.89
C ILE A 96 0.43 10.40 -1.48
N LEU A 97 -0.33 9.30 -1.39
CA LEU A 97 -0.87 8.85 -0.11
C LEU A 97 0.19 8.16 0.75
N ALA A 98 1.04 7.34 0.14
CA ALA A 98 2.07 6.60 0.83
C ALA A 98 3.12 7.54 1.47
N GLU A 99 3.53 8.58 0.76
CA GLU A 99 4.44 9.61 1.27
C GLU A 99 3.83 10.40 2.43
N LYS A 100 2.53 10.77 2.30
CA LYS A 100 1.79 11.44 3.39
C LYS A 100 1.72 10.58 4.64
N VAL A 101 1.35 9.30 4.49
CA VAL A 101 1.27 8.34 5.60
C VAL A 101 2.64 8.16 6.26
N ALA A 102 3.69 8.02 5.45
CA ALA A 102 5.04 7.89 5.97
C ALA A 102 5.50 9.12 6.73
N ALA A 103 5.19 10.31 6.23
CA ALA A 103 5.51 11.57 6.92
C ALA A 103 4.77 11.71 8.25
N ASP A 104 3.47 11.40 8.29
CA ASP A 104 2.64 11.51 9.49
C ASP A 104 3.07 10.52 10.58
N LEU A 105 3.37 9.28 10.18
CA LEU A 105 3.76 8.22 11.10
C LEU A 105 5.27 8.14 11.33
N GLY A 106 6.07 8.82 10.50
CA GLY A 106 7.53 8.79 10.50
C GLY A 106 8.07 7.41 10.11
N ILE A 107 7.52 6.81 9.06
CA ILE A 107 8.00 5.56 8.45
C ILE A 107 9.26 5.85 7.64
N ASP A 108 10.27 4.98 7.73
CA ASP A 108 11.61 5.25 7.21
C ASP A 108 11.72 5.14 5.67
N TYR A 109 10.98 4.20 5.06
CA TYR A 109 11.08 3.90 3.63
C TYR A 109 9.71 3.79 2.98
N VAL A 110 9.61 4.25 1.72
CA VAL A 110 8.39 4.19 0.93
C VAL A 110 8.68 3.62 -0.45
N PHE A 111 7.94 2.60 -0.82
CA PHE A 111 7.81 2.09 -2.18
C PHE A 111 6.32 2.15 -2.55
N ALA A 112 5.99 3.03 -3.48
CA ALA A 112 4.62 3.18 -4.00
C ALA A 112 4.66 3.68 -5.45
N ASN A 113 3.55 3.53 -6.17
CA ASN A 113 3.52 3.83 -7.60
C ASN A 113 3.16 5.29 -7.84
N GLU A 114 3.99 5.96 -8.66
CA GLU A 114 3.84 7.38 -8.94
C GLU A 114 2.74 7.64 -9.97
N ILE A 115 1.93 8.67 -9.73
CA ILE A 115 1.05 9.28 -10.72
C ILE A 115 1.52 10.71 -11.05
N LYS A 116 1.68 11.01 -12.35
CA LYS A 116 2.27 12.27 -12.79
C LYS A 116 1.24 13.36 -13.05
N ALA A 117 1.63 14.59 -12.72
CA ALA A 117 0.90 15.80 -13.08
C ALA A 117 1.71 16.65 -14.07
N GLY A 118 1.01 17.33 -14.97
CA GLY A 118 1.58 18.31 -15.90
C GLY A 118 1.90 19.64 -15.21
N ALA A 119 2.47 20.56 -15.97
CA ALA A 119 2.80 21.91 -15.49
C ALA A 119 1.58 22.73 -15.01
N ASP A 120 0.38 22.36 -15.45
CA ASP A 120 -0.89 22.93 -15.01
C ASP A 120 -1.45 22.29 -13.73
N GLY A 121 -0.70 21.34 -13.13
CA GLY A 121 -1.07 20.60 -11.92
C GLY A 121 -2.14 19.53 -12.14
N ARG A 122 -2.54 19.23 -13.39
CA ARG A 122 -3.51 18.18 -13.69
C ARG A 122 -2.81 16.87 -13.96
N LEU A 123 -3.47 15.75 -13.58
CA LEU A 123 -2.94 14.42 -13.86
C LEU A 123 -2.86 14.18 -15.37
N THR A 124 -1.74 13.61 -15.80
CA THR A 124 -1.46 13.31 -17.21
C THR A 124 -1.94 11.93 -17.65
N GLY A 125 -2.20 11.04 -16.70
CA GLY A 125 -2.39 9.61 -16.95
C GLY A 125 -1.08 8.84 -17.11
N GLU A 126 0.05 9.50 -16.92
CA GLU A 126 1.37 8.85 -16.85
C GLU A 126 1.76 8.56 -15.40
N GLY A 127 2.69 7.64 -15.19
CA GLY A 127 3.18 7.29 -13.88
C GLY A 127 4.52 6.58 -13.93
N VAL A 128 5.00 6.12 -12.77
CA VAL A 128 6.18 5.25 -12.63
C VAL A 128 5.80 4.04 -11.79
N LEU A 129 6.12 2.86 -12.29
CA LEU A 129 5.94 1.61 -11.57
C LEU A 129 7.15 1.37 -10.67
N HIS A 130 6.93 1.38 -9.37
CA HIS A 130 7.93 1.03 -8.35
C HIS A 130 7.60 -0.29 -7.66
N VAL A 131 6.32 -0.63 -7.56
CA VAL A 131 5.82 -1.84 -6.90
C VAL A 131 4.86 -2.57 -7.81
N GLU A 132 5.26 -3.75 -8.25
CA GLU A 132 4.37 -4.67 -8.95
C GLU A 132 3.41 -5.34 -7.96
N LEU A 133 2.11 -5.32 -8.27
CA LEU A 133 1.05 -5.79 -7.37
C LEU A 133 1.30 -7.21 -6.85
N MET A 134 1.75 -8.11 -7.74
CA MET A 134 1.98 -9.53 -7.44
C MET A 134 3.45 -9.87 -7.13
N GLN A 135 4.34 -8.88 -6.98
CA GLN A 135 5.78 -9.09 -6.83
C GLN A 135 6.39 -8.17 -5.77
N LYS A 136 5.65 -7.93 -4.69
CA LYS A 136 6.09 -7.07 -3.57
C LYS A 136 7.33 -7.60 -2.86
N ASP A 137 7.60 -8.90 -2.95
CA ASP A 137 8.82 -9.54 -2.47
C ASP A 137 10.09 -8.94 -3.05
N LYS A 138 10.06 -8.44 -4.30
CA LYS A 138 11.23 -7.79 -4.93
C LYS A 138 11.66 -6.55 -4.15
N ASN A 139 10.70 -5.70 -3.76
CA ASN A 139 10.98 -4.48 -3.00
C ASN A 139 11.48 -4.82 -1.58
N VAL A 140 10.91 -5.84 -0.95
CA VAL A 140 11.36 -6.32 0.37
C VAL A 140 12.81 -6.81 0.30
N LYS A 141 13.14 -7.67 -0.68
CA LYS A 141 14.48 -8.21 -0.91
C LYS A 141 15.50 -7.10 -1.20
N GLU A 142 15.12 -6.14 -2.06
CA GLU A 142 15.96 -4.98 -2.40
C GLU A 142 16.28 -4.14 -1.14
N LEU A 143 15.25 -3.84 -0.33
CA LEU A 143 15.43 -3.05 0.88
C LEU A 143 16.27 -3.80 1.93
N ALA A 144 15.98 -5.08 2.18
CA ALA A 144 16.75 -5.91 3.11
C ALA A 144 18.23 -5.96 2.70
N HIS A 145 18.51 -6.19 1.42
CA HIS A 145 19.87 -6.17 0.89
C HIS A 145 20.57 -4.80 1.10
N LYS A 146 19.86 -3.70 0.81
CA LYS A 146 20.38 -2.33 1.00
C LYS A 146 20.71 -2.03 2.45
N LEU A 147 19.95 -2.60 3.37
CA LEU A 147 20.11 -2.41 4.81
C LEU A 147 21.03 -3.46 5.45
N HIS A 148 21.56 -4.42 4.68
CA HIS A 148 22.36 -5.54 5.15
C HIS A 148 21.65 -6.40 6.21
N LEU A 149 20.33 -6.59 6.05
CA LEU A 149 19.48 -7.42 6.91
C LEU A 149 19.25 -8.79 6.27
N SER A 150 19.13 -9.84 7.12
CA SER A 150 18.53 -11.11 6.69
C SER A 150 17.04 -10.95 6.49
N LEU A 151 16.46 -11.66 5.54
CA LEU A 151 15.01 -11.73 5.39
C LEU A 151 14.35 -12.41 6.59
N ASP A 152 15.08 -13.30 7.28
CA ASP A 152 14.62 -13.94 8.51
C ASP A 152 14.44 -12.95 9.67
N ASP A 153 15.13 -11.79 9.62
CA ASP A 153 15.01 -10.70 10.60
C ASP A 153 13.94 -9.67 10.19
N CYS A 154 13.22 -9.93 9.09
CA CYS A 154 12.18 -9.04 8.57
C CYS A 154 10.78 -9.57 8.91
N ALA A 155 9.86 -8.66 9.22
CA ALA A 155 8.44 -8.96 9.34
C ALA A 155 7.64 -8.23 8.26
N ALA A 156 6.66 -8.90 7.67
CA ALA A 156 5.73 -8.30 6.73
C ALA A 156 4.29 -8.38 7.23
N VAL A 157 3.53 -7.31 7.03
CA VAL A 157 2.11 -7.23 7.39
C VAL A 157 1.28 -6.92 6.14
N GLY A 158 0.30 -7.75 5.86
CA GLY A 158 -0.60 -7.61 4.72
C GLY A 158 -2.03 -8.00 5.04
N ASN A 159 -2.98 -7.70 4.14
CA ASN A 159 -4.39 -8.00 4.33
C ASN A 159 -5.03 -8.75 3.15
N SER A 160 -4.36 -8.87 2.01
CA SER A 160 -4.90 -9.46 0.79
C SER A 160 -3.96 -10.47 0.13
N CYS A 161 -4.49 -11.26 -0.81
CA CYS A 161 -3.68 -12.20 -1.60
C CYS A 161 -2.49 -11.54 -2.31
N PHE A 162 -2.59 -10.25 -2.60
CA PHE A 162 -1.51 -9.49 -3.25
C PHE A 162 -0.29 -9.26 -2.33
N ASP A 163 -0.44 -9.52 -1.04
CA ASP A 163 0.63 -9.38 -0.04
C ASP A 163 1.39 -10.68 0.23
N ILE A 164 0.85 -11.82 -0.21
CA ILE A 164 1.45 -13.15 0.01
C ILE A 164 2.94 -13.16 -0.39
N PRO A 165 3.36 -12.67 -1.57
CA PRO A 165 4.77 -12.72 -1.94
C PRO A 165 5.72 -12.03 -0.95
N MET A 166 5.30 -10.95 -0.29
CA MET A 166 6.15 -10.30 0.72
C MET A 166 6.08 -11.01 2.08
N LEU A 167 4.94 -11.65 2.43
CA LEU A 167 4.85 -12.42 3.66
C LEU A 167 5.76 -13.65 3.61
N GLU A 168 5.73 -14.40 2.50
CA GLU A 168 6.48 -15.65 2.33
C GLU A 168 8.00 -15.49 2.34
N VAL A 169 8.52 -14.31 2.03
CA VAL A 169 9.99 -14.09 2.02
C VAL A 169 10.53 -13.55 3.32
N CYS A 170 9.69 -13.10 4.24
CA CYS A 170 10.08 -12.60 5.54
C CYS A 170 10.10 -13.70 6.60
N GLY A 171 10.93 -13.54 7.65
CA GLY A 171 10.95 -14.44 8.80
C GLY A 171 9.65 -14.43 9.61
N LEU A 172 8.81 -13.39 9.43
CA LEU A 172 7.48 -13.32 10.02
C LEU A 172 6.48 -12.70 9.05
N GLY A 173 5.54 -13.49 8.56
CA GLY A 173 4.42 -13.05 7.72
C GLY A 173 3.13 -12.93 8.54
N ILE A 174 2.53 -11.73 8.58
CA ILE A 174 1.32 -11.46 9.36
C ILE A 174 0.16 -11.09 8.43
N ALA A 175 -0.95 -11.84 8.51
CA ALA A 175 -2.23 -11.46 7.94
C ALA A 175 -3.01 -10.62 8.96
N PHE A 176 -3.14 -9.31 8.69
CA PHE A 176 -3.86 -8.37 9.55
C PHE A 176 -5.22 -8.01 8.93
N ASN A 177 -6.30 -8.17 9.69
CA ASN A 177 -7.67 -7.91 9.24
C ASN A 177 -7.90 -8.42 7.80
N PRO A 178 -7.63 -9.72 7.52
CA PRO A 178 -7.55 -10.25 6.16
C PRO A 178 -8.87 -10.12 5.40
N GLU A 179 -8.79 -9.62 4.17
CA GLU A 179 -9.91 -9.53 3.23
C GLU A 179 -10.12 -10.86 2.50
N ASP A 180 -9.04 -11.59 2.25
CA ASP A 180 -9.03 -12.80 1.44
C ASP A 180 -8.64 -14.04 2.24
N ALA A 181 -9.25 -15.18 1.92
CA ALA A 181 -8.94 -16.44 2.58
C ALA A 181 -7.54 -16.97 2.24
N CYS A 182 -6.97 -16.62 1.08
CA CYS A 182 -5.67 -17.10 0.65
C CYS A 182 -4.52 -16.58 1.55
N ILE A 183 -4.55 -15.32 1.97
CA ILE A 183 -3.50 -14.77 2.83
C ILE A 183 -3.51 -15.43 4.22
N VAL A 184 -4.69 -15.83 4.70
CA VAL A 184 -4.83 -16.56 5.99
C VAL A 184 -4.11 -17.91 5.97
N GLN A 185 -4.00 -18.54 4.80
CA GLN A 185 -3.34 -19.85 4.66
C GLN A 185 -1.81 -19.74 4.54
N CYS A 186 -1.30 -18.56 4.16
CA CYS A 186 0.12 -18.33 3.92
C CYS A 186 0.81 -17.58 5.08
N ALA A 187 0.05 -16.96 5.98
CA ALA A 187 0.61 -16.16 7.07
C ALA A 187 0.98 -17.04 8.28
N ASP A 188 2.09 -16.69 8.95
CA ASP A 188 2.51 -17.31 10.21
C ASP A 188 1.58 -16.91 11.36
N VAL A 189 1.09 -15.67 11.32
CA VAL A 189 0.18 -15.10 12.32
C VAL A 189 -1.01 -14.45 11.65
N VAL A 190 -2.21 -14.70 12.17
CA VAL A 190 -3.45 -14.10 11.68
C VAL A 190 -4.12 -13.30 12.79
N VAL A 191 -4.30 -12.00 12.57
CA VAL A 191 -4.99 -11.08 13.48
C VAL A 191 -6.25 -10.55 12.80
N LYS A 192 -7.42 -11.00 13.26
CA LYS A 192 -8.75 -10.65 12.70
C LYS A 192 -9.35 -9.38 13.31
N ASP A 193 -8.58 -8.65 14.11
CA ASP A 193 -9.00 -7.39 14.73
C ASP A 193 -8.59 -6.21 13.82
N LYS A 194 -9.37 -5.15 13.82
CA LYS A 194 -9.09 -3.91 13.08
C LYS A 194 -8.41 -2.86 13.97
N ASP A 195 -7.55 -3.32 14.88
CA ASP A 195 -6.73 -2.51 15.78
C ASP A 195 -5.27 -2.93 15.65
N LEU A 196 -4.44 -2.12 14.98
CA LEU A 196 -3.05 -2.46 14.66
C LEU A 196 -2.19 -2.65 15.92
N SER A 197 -2.56 -2.07 17.06
CA SER A 197 -1.86 -2.28 18.33
C SER A 197 -1.88 -3.74 18.78
N ARG A 198 -2.80 -4.57 18.25
CA ARG A 198 -2.83 -6.02 18.49
C ARG A 198 -1.64 -6.77 17.92
N LEU A 199 -0.85 -6.15 17.06
CA LEU A 199 0.40 -6.72 16.55
C LEU A 199 1.57 -6.57 17.51
N ILE A 200 1.51 -5.65 18.48
CA ILE A 200 2.61 -5.37 19.41
C ILE A 200 3.10 -6.64 20.14
N PRO A 201 2.24 -7.51 20.72
CA PRO A 201 2.70 -8.74 21.36
C PRO A 201 3.42 -9.71 20.40
N THR A 202 2.99 -9.74 19.12
CA THR A 202 3.62 -10.57 18.09
C THR A 202 5.03 -10.06 17.79
N PHE A 203 5.19 -8.75 17.63
CA PHE A 203 6.50 -8.13 17.42
C PHE A 203 7.42 -8.32 18.62
N GLN A 204 6.92 -8.20 19.87
CA GLN A 204 7.70 -8.46 21.09
C GLN A 204 8.25 -9.88 21.17
N THR A 205 7.56 -10.84 20.58
CA THR A 205 8.01 -12.23 20.54
C THR A 205 9.00 -12.51 19.43
N PHE A 206 8.92 -11.74 18.34
CA PHE A 206 9.78 -11.88 17.16
C PHE A 206 11.14 -11.20 17.35
N LEU A 207 11.20 -10.13 18.14
CA LEU A 207 12.43 -9.39 18.50
C LEU A 207 13.27 -10.16 19.50
#